data_3f42ebc4138f71c87e15898f8fa68c80
#
_entry.id   3f42ebc4138f71c87e15898f8fa68c80
#
_cell.length_a   1.000
_cell.length_b   1.000
_cell.length_c   1.000
_cell.angle_alpha   90.00
_cell.angle_beta   90.00
_cell.angle_gamma   90.00
#
_symmetry.space_group_name_H-M   'P 1'
#
loop_
_entity.id
_entity.type
_entity.pdbx_description
1 polymer ?
#
loop_
_entity_poly.entity_id
_entity_poly.type
_entity_poly.pdbx_seq_one_letter_code
_entity_poly.pdbx_strand_id
1 'polypeptide(L)'
;MNSIEKSNRRVEVSAKISDYVYEYEKDYTFRNPQKPLKTTEKLIKESYGDSVKIVDKMYDKDSGVAAIAVYDELTKETYIAYAGTNMEADGHKDPIVDLAIALNDSLYLKEKNKPALDFYDRVEASGHYISTTTGHSYGEFQAGRTAMERQVPYNFGYQGAPQSVNGKTANEMVAAGDAAWYAEFVGKSNNFEEFKQKLEAKANETNVMITKMTLGFKKNTVKLPDDAVLRQYWDYLSHLKDTSPETLKAAKEEAERIEALRKNYKGYSVTFSSTRDLLTNIAWAQDGKEISFGGQALDNSTAETLLDNNTWLVLKFFGITRETKYPGNVVAIDLPIHHSMTDYRENAEAMEYTKQVVLEQLFAVDIDGDGLLDFAVTPENT
;
A
#
# COMPACT_ATOMS: atom_id res chain seq x y z
N MET A 1 3.87 -9.35 30.94
CA MET A 1 4.41 -9.54 29.59
C MET A 1 5.67 -8.72 29.51
N ASN A 2 6.81 -9.31 29.18
CA ASN A 2 8.09 -8.61 29.00
C ASN A 2 8.13 -7.94 27.61
N SER A 3 9.20 -7.18 27.32
CA SER A 3 9.33 -6.41 26.08
C SER A 3 9.35 -7.27 24.82
N ILE A 4 10.00 -8.44 24.86
CA ILE A 4 10.04 -9.38 23.75
C ILE A 4 8.66 -9.98 23.49
N GLU A 5 7.96 -10.40 24.54
CA GLU A 5 6.59 -10.91 24.43
C GLU A 5 5.64 -9.86 23.87
N LYS A 6 5.76 -8.61 24.30
CA LYS A 6 4.98 -7.49 23.75
C LYS A 6 5.27 -7.26 22.27
N SER A 7 6.53 -7.29 21.86
CA SER A 7 6.92 -7.13 20.46
C SER A 7 6.33 -8.22 19.58
N ASN A 8 6.49 -9.49 20.00
CA ASN A 8 5.90 -10.62 19.28
C ASN A 8 4.37 -10.51 19.20
N ARG A 9 3.75 -10.08 20.29
CA ARG A 9 2.29 -9.86 20.33
C ARG A 9 1.84 -8.76 19.37
N ARG A 10 2.61 -7.66 19.26
CA ARG A 10 2.32 -6.59 18.29
C ARG A 10 2.36 -7.10 16.87
N VAL A 11 3.36 -7.90 16.51
CA VAL A 11 3.45 -8.53 15.18
C VAL A 11 2.24 -9.43 14.91
N GLU A 12 1.89 -10.30 15.85
CA GLU A 12 0.77 -11.23 15.69
C GLU A 12 -0.58 -10.50 15.54
N VAL A 13 -0.84 -9.52 16.40
CA VAL A 13 -2.08 -8.75 16.34
C VAL A 13 -2.13 -7.95 15.04
N SER A 14 -1.05 -7.26 14.67
CA SER A 14 -0.96 -6.46 13.45
C SER A 14 -1.23 -7.29 12.20
N ALA A 15 -0.58 -8.45 12.06
CA ALA A 15 -0.77 -9.31 10.90
C ALA A 15 -2.23 -9.79 10.77
N LYS A 16 -2.82 -10.23 11.88
CA LYS A 16 -4.20 -10.73 11.85
C LYS A 16 -5.23 -9.64 11.57
N ILE A 17 -5.11 -8.48 12.21
CA ILE A 17 -6.09 -7.41 11.97
C ILE A 17 -5.93 -6.76 10.60
N SER A 18 -4.74 -6.78 10.00
CA SER A 18 -4.51 -6.35 8.61
C SER A 18 -5.25 -7.24 7.60
N ASP A 19 -5.52 -8.51 7.94
CA ASP A 19 -6.37 -9.40 7.16
C ASP A 19 -7.86 -9.21 7.53
N TYR A 20 -8.17 -9.12 8.82
CA TYR A 20 -9.56 -9.10 9.30
C TYR A 20 -10.30 -7.79 8.96
N VAL A 21 -9.59 -6.69 8.72
CA VAL A 21 -10.21 -5.44 8.30
C VAL A 21 -10.89 -5.56 6.92
N TYR A 22 -10.40 -6.43 6.02
CA TYR A 22 -11.06 -6.73 4.75
C TYR A 22 -12.43 -7.42 4.95
N GLU A 23 -12.55 -8.24 6.00
CA GLU A 23 -13.82 -8.89 6.33
C GLU A 23 -14.86 -7.88 6.84
N TYR A 24 -14.42 -6.88 7.62
CA TYR A 24 -15.27 -5.74 7.99
C TYR A 24 -15.75 -4.97 6.76
N GLU A 25 -14.87 -4.65 5.84
CA GLU A 25 -15.20 -3.94 4.62
C GLU A 25 -16.19 -4.72 3.74
N LYS A 26 -15.96 -6.01 3.52
CA LYS A 26 -16.88 -6.90 2.79
C LYS A 26 -18.25 -7.01 3.47
N ASP A 27 -18.27 -7.14 4.79
CA ASP A 27 -19.53 -7.17 5.54
C ASP A 27 -20.27 -5.84 5.43
N TYR A 28 -19.56 -4.72 5.48
CA TYR A 28 -20.16 -3.39 5.38
C TYR A 28 -20.74 -3.12 3.98
N THR A 29 -19.99 -3.45 2.93
CA THR A 29 -20.32 -3.07 1.55
C THR A 29 -21.38 -3.96 0.91
N PHE A 30 -21.32 -5.27 1.06
CA PHE A 30 -22.25 -6.16 0.35
C PHE A 30 -22.71 -7.41 1.12
N ARG A 31 -21.89 -7.96 2.03
CA ARG A 31 -22.21 -9.26 2.62
C ARG A 31 -23.17 -9.18 3.82
N ASN A 32 -22.96 -8.22 4.71
CA ASN A 32 -23.68 -8.10 5.97
C ASN A 32 -23.88 -6.63 6.43
N PRO A 33 -24.43 -5.73 5.60
CA PRO A 33 -24.48 -4.29 5.89
C PRO A 33 -25.19 -3.94 7.21
N GLN A 34 -26.10 -4.81 7.66
CA GLN A 34 -26.83 -4.62 8.91
C GLN A 34 -25.99 -4.97 10.17
N LYS A 35 -24.97 -5.79 10.00
CA LYS A 35 -24.06 -6.24 11.06
C LYS A 35 -22.62 -6.31 10.53
N PRO A 36 -22.01 -5.16 10.20
CA PRO A 36 -20.75 -5.13 9.45
C PRO A 36 -19.53 -5.65 10.24
N LEU A 37 -19.63 -5.82 11.54
CA LEU A 37 -18.55 -6.40 12.36
C LEU A 37 -18.69 -7.90 12.62
N LYS A 38 -19.79 -8.55 12.20
CA LYS A 38 -20.10 -9.92 12.56
C LYS A 38 -18.98 -10.92 12.29
N THR A 39 -18.40 -10.86 11.10
CA THR A 39 -17.31 -11.78 10.71
C THR A 39 -16.02 -11.42 11.42
N THR A 40 -15.66 -10.14 11.46
CA THR A 40 -14.43 -9.63 12.09
C THR A 40 -14.41 -9.91 13.60
N GLU A 41 -15.50 -9.66 14.32
CA GLU A 41 -15.64 -10.00 15.75
C GLU A 41 -15.47 -11.50 16.02
N LYS A 42 -16.06 -12.34 15.15
CA LYS A 42 -15.91 -13.79 15.24
C LYS A 42 -14.44 -14.20 15.10
N LEU A 43 -13.74 -13.72 14.08
CA LEU A 43 -12.33 -14.03 13.82
C LEU A 43 -11.41 -13.55 14.95
N ILE A 44 -11.64 -12.35 15.48
CA ILE A 44 -10.89 -11.82 16.63
C ILE A 44 -11.12 -12.70 17.86
N LYS A 45 -12.36 -13.08 18.14
CA LYS A 45 -12.71 -13.93 19.28
C LYS A 45 -12.10 -15.34 19.16
N GLU A 46 -12.10 -15.93 17.97
CA GLU A 46 -11.48 -17.23 17.71
C GLU A 46 -9.95 -17.16 17.88
N SER A 47 -9.33 -16.05 17.52
CA SER A 47 -7.88 -15.86 17.62
C SER A 47 -7.37 -15.51 19.02
N TYR A 48 -8.15 -14.73 19.78
CA TYR A 48 -7.68 -14.06 20.99
C TYR A 48 -8.61 -14.19 22.20
N GLY A 49 -9.75 -14.86 22.05
CA GLY A 49 -10.79 -14.86 23.10
C GLY A 49 -11.29 -13.46 23.41
N ASP A 50 -11.31 -13.12 24.67
CA ASP A 50 -11.75 -11.80 25.14
C ASP A 50 -10.58 -10.81 25.36
N SER A 51 -9.33 -11.22 25.05
CA SER A 51 -8.15 -10.38 25.27
C SER A 51 -7.98 -9.27 24.23
N VAL A 52 -8.56 -9.40 23.05
CA VAL A 52 -8.57 -8.35 22.01
C VAL A 52 -10.00 -8.02 21.64
N LYS A 53 -10.32 -6.72 21.60
CA LYS A 53 -11.67 -6.21 21.35
C LYS A 53 -11.64 -5.09 20.33
N ILE A 54 -12.63 -5.06 19.42
CA ILE A 54 -12.84 -3.90 18.54
C ILE A 54 -13.39 -2.76 19.38
N VAL A 55 -12.73 -1.61 19.32
CA VAL A 55 -13.14 -0.40 20.06
C VAL A 55 -13.74 0.67 19.16
N ASP A 56 -13.36 0.69 17.88
CA ASP A 56 -13.96 1.57 16.87
C ASP A 56 -13.78 1.00 15.46
N LYS A 57 -14.53 1.52 14.51
CA LYS A 57 -14.51 1.15 13.10
C LYS A 57 -14.90 2.31 12.21
N MET A 58 -14.45 2.29 10.97
CA MET A 58 -14.83 3.30 9.98
C MET A 58 -14.90 2.68 8.58
N TYR A 59 -15.90 3.08 7.81
CA TYR A 59 -15.93 2.97 6.36
C TYR A 59 -16.36 4.30 5.76
N ASP A 60 -15.48 4.91 4.99
CA ASP A 60 -15.77 6.14 4.25
C ASP A 60 -16.15 5.79 2.81
N LYS A 61 -17.40 6.10 2.43
CA LYS A 61 -17.94 5.74 1.11
C LYS A 61 -17.33 6.53 -0.05
N ASP A 62 -16.83 7.72 0.22
CA ASP A 62 -16.33 8.62 -0.82
C ASP A 62 -14.89 8.28 -1.18
N SER A 63 -14.07 7.97 -0.18
CA SER A 63 -12.68 7.56 -0.37
C SER A 63 -12.48 6.05 -0.54
N GLY A 64 -13.41 5.22 -0.03
CA GLY A 64 -13.25 3.76 0.06
C GLY A 64 -12.45 3.31 1.28
N VAL A 65 -12.00 4.21 2.14
CA VAL A 65 -11.18 3.87 3.31
C VAL A 65 -11.97 3.07 4.33
N ALA A 66 -11.52 1.86 4.63
CA ALA A 66 -12.02 1.02 5.71
C ALA A 66 -10.96 0.84 6.80
N ALA A 67 -11.36 0.94 8.06
CA ALA A 67 -10.47 0.77 9.20
C ALA A 67 -11.17 0.16 10.41
N ILE A 68 -10.39 -0.56 11.22
CA ILE A 68 -10.81 -1.03 12.55
C ILE A 68 -9.75 -0.64 13.58
N ALA A 69 -10.20 -0.27 14.77
CA ALA A 69 -9.35 -0.10 15.94
C ALA A 69 -9.63 -1.22 16.94
N VAL A 70 -8.57 -1.88 17.41
CA VAL A 70 -8.69 -2.96 18.41
C VAL A 70 -7.84 -2.63 19.63
N TYR A 71 -8.34 -2.95 20.80
CA TYR A 71 -7.63 -2.85 22.07
C TYR A 71 -7.22 -4.23 22.56
N ASP A 72 -5.94 -4.39 22.89
CA ASP A 72 -5.40 -5.62 23.49
C ASP A 72 -5.19 -5.45 24.99
N GLU A 73 -5.96 -6.20 25.77
CA GLU A 73 -5.92 -6.22 27.23
C GLU A 73 -4.57 -6.68 27.81
N LEU A 74 -3.81 -7.48 27.02
CA LEU A 74 -2.53 -8.02 27.50
C LEU A 74 -1.40 -6.99 27.39
N THR A 75 -1.37 -6.23 26.30
CA THR A 75 -0.37 -5.17 26.08
C THR A 75 -0.82 -3.81 26.62
N LYS A 76 -2.14 -3.64 26.85
CA LYS A 76 -2.79 -2.35 27.17
C LYS A 76 -2.61 -1.31 26.06
N GLU A 77 -2.60 -1.77 24.82
CA GLU A 77 -2.34 -0.96 23.63
C GLU A 77 -3.51 -1.04 22.64
N THR A 78 -3.68 0.00 21.86
CA THR A 78 -4.63 0.05 20.75
C THR A 78 -3.90 0.01 19.43
N TYR A 79 -4.44 -0.76 18.51
CA TYR A 79 -3.93 -0.98 17.15
C TYR A 79 -4.97 -0.48 16.17
N ILE A 80 -4.54 0.18 15.09
CA ILE A 80 -5.42 0.55 13.99
C ILE A 80 -4.97 -0.16 12.73
N ALA A 81 -5.88 -0.92 12.10
CA ALA A 81 -5.67 -1.54 10.80
C ALA A 81 -6.50 -0.85 9.72
N TYR A 82 -5.88 -0.62 8.57
CA TYR A 82 -6.51 -0.09 7.36
C TYR A 82 -6.57 -1.18 6.29
N ALA A 83 -7.72 -1.29 5.62
CA ALA A 83 -7.88 -2.20 4.49
C ALA A 83 -7.13 -1.64 3.27
N GLY A 84 -6.56 -2.54 2.50
CA GLY A 84 -6.00 -2.23 1.19
C GLY A 84 -7.03 -2.33 0.08
N THR A 85 -6.55 -2.34 -1.16
CA THR A 85 -7.36 -2.46 -2.36
C THR A 85 -8.24 -3.71 -2.33
N ASN A 86 -9.54 -3.51 -2.41
CA ASN A 86 -10.52 -4.57 -2.41
C ASN A 86 -11.52 -4.40 -3.58
N MET A 87 -11.15 -4.91 -4.75
CA MET A 87 -11.96 -4.77 -5.97
C MET A 87 -13.38 -5.35 -5.83
N GLU A 88 -13.60 -6.30 -4.91
CA GLU A 88 -14.93 -6.85 -4.65
C GLU A 88 -15.83 -5.88 -3.89
N ALA A 89 -15.24 -5.06 -3.01
CA ALA A 89 -15.99 -4.11 -2.17
C ALA A 89 -16.17 -2.74 -2.83
N ASP A 90 -15.10 -2.19 -3.41
CA ASP A 90 -15.02 -0.78 -3.85
C ASP A 90 -14.97 -0.60 -5.37
N GLY A 91 -14.90 -1.68 -6.12
CA GLY A 91 -14.76 -1.64 -7.56
C GLY A 91 -13.37 -1.12 -7.97
N HIS A 92 -13.32 0.00 -8.70
CA HIS A 92 -12.06 0.53 -9.24
C HIS A 92 -11.54 1.81 -8.53
N LYS A 93 -12.04 2.14 -7.34
CA LYS A 93 -11.54 3.30 -6.58
C LYS A 93 -10.08 3.13 -6.20
N ASP A 94 -9.73 1.98 -5.67
CA ASP A 94 -8.41 1.67 -5.18
C ASP A 94 -7.34 1.58 -6.28
N PRO A 95 -7.55 0.96 -7.44
CA PRO A 95 -6.59 1.02 -8.55
C PRO A 95 -6.24 2.44 -9.00
N ILE A 96 -7.18 3.40 -8.85
CA ILE A 96 -6.92 4.81 -9.14
C ILE A 96 -5.99 5.41 -8.08
N VAL A 97 -6.12 5.02 -6.82
CA VAL A 97 -5.21 5.47 -5.75
C VAL A 97 -3.83 4.87 -5.95
N ASP A 98 -3.73 3.60 -6.31
CA ASP A 98 -2.45 2.97 -6.65
C ASP A 98 -1.76 3.69 -7.81
N LEU A 99 -2.52 4.10 -8.82
CA LEU A 99 -2.03 4.93 -9.92
C LEU A 99 -1.56 6.32 -9.42
N ALA A 100 -2.31 6.94 -8.51
CA ALA A 100 -1.94 8.22 -7.93
C ALA A 100 -0.63 8.14 -7.11
N ILE A 101 -0.40 7.04 -6.39
CA ILE A 101 0.85 6.76 -5.70
C ILE A 101 2.00 6.66 -6.72
N ALA A 102 1.82 5.87 -7.76
CA ALA A 102 2.81 5.68 -8.81
C ALA A 102 3.15 6.99 -9.56
N LEU A 103 2.17 7.86 -9.75
CA LEU A 103 2.35 9.18 -10.37
C LEU A 103 2.88 10.26 -9.42
N ASN A 104 2.97 9.97 -8.12
CA ASN A 104 3.28 10.97 -7.08
C ASN A 104 2.28 12.13 -7.06
N ASP A 105 0.99 11.79 -7.14
CA ASP A 105 -0.08 12.79 -7.06
C ASP A 105 -0.36 13.18 -5.61
N SER A 106 0.50 14.04 -5.09
CA SER A 106 0.52 14.43 -3.69
C SER A 106 -0.79 15.06 -3.21
N LEU A 107 -1.46 15.85 -4.05
CA LEU A 107 -2.72 16.52 -3.70
C LEU A 107 -3.88 15.54 -3.61
N TYR A 108 -4.02 14.66 -4.59
CA TYR A 108 -5.05 13.63 -4.58
C TYR A 108 -4.87 12.67 -3.38
N LEU A 109 -3.64 12.22 -3.15
CA LEU A 109 -3.31 11.33 -2.03
C LEU A 109 -3.55 11.98 -0.68
N LYS A 110 -3.33 13.30 -0.54
CA LYS A 110 -3.65 14.05 0.68
C LYS A 110 -5.15 13.96 1.01
N GLU A 111 -6.01 14.24 0.04
CA GLU A 111 -7.45 14.19 0.22
C GLU A 111 -7.94 12.76 0.51
N LYS A 112 -7.40 11.77 -0.20
CA LYS A 112 -7.77 10.37 -0.02
C LYS A 112 -7.34 9.79 1.33
N ASN A 113 -6.26 10.28 1.93
CA ASN A 113 -5.80 9.82 3.25
C ASN A 113 -6.48 10.55 4.42
N LYS A 114 -7.19 11.63 4.18
CA LYS A 114 -7.83 12.41 5.25
C LYS A 114 -8.77 11.57 6.14
N PRO A 115 -9.65 10.70 5.64
CA PRO A 115 -10.50 9.86 6.48
C PRO A 115 -9.70 8.93 7.41
N ALA A 116 -8.54 8.43 6.98
CA ALA A 116 -7.68 7.60 7.83
C ALA A 116 -7.13 8.40 9.03
N LEU A 117 -6.72 9.66 8.81
CA LEU A 117 -6.27 10.56 9.87
C LEU A 117 -7.43 10.93 10.82
N ASP A 118 -8.58 11.28 10.28
CA ASP A 118 -9.78 11.63 11.07
C ASP A 118 -10.22 10.44 11.94
N PHE A 119 -10.06 9.21 11.44
CA PHE A 119 -10.34 8.00 12.23
C PHE A 119 -9.36 7.84 13.40
N TYR A 120 -8.07 7.98 13.15
CA TYR A 120 -7.05 7.95 14.20
C TYR A 120 -7.38 8.98 15.30
N ASP A 121 -7.61 10.24 14.92
CA ASP A 121 -7.90 11.33 15.85
C ASP A 121 -9.14 11.04 16.69
N ARG A 122 -10.16 10.40 16.12
CA ARG A 122 -11.39 10.00 16.83
C ARG A 122 -11.11 8.91 17.85
N VAL A 123 -10.32 7.90 17.50
CA VAL A 123 -9.95 6.81 18.41
C VAL A 123 -9.11 7.35 19.58
N GLU A 124 -8.14 8.20 19.29
CA GLU A 124 -7.30 8.86 20.31
C GLU A 124 -8.13 9.72 21.26
N ALA A 125 -9.05 10.54 20.72
CA ALA A 125 -9.96 11.39 21.49
C ALA A 125 -10.90 10.58 22.41
N SER A 126 -11.12 9.29 22.11
CA SER A 126 -11.87 8.37 22.97
C SER A 126 -11.07 7.84 24.17
N GLY A 127 -9.83 8.30 24.34
CA GLY A 127 -8.95 7.95 25.45
C GLY A 127 -8.12 6.69 25.24
N HIS A 128 -8.02 6.20 23.99
CA HIS A 128 -7.20 5.04 23.64
C HIS A 128 -5.76 5.46 23.31
N TYR A 129 -4.79 4.80 23.95
CA TYR A 129 -3.40 4.91 23.54
C TYR A 129 -3.12 4.06 22.31
N ILE A 130 -2.92 4.70 21.17
CA ILE A 130 -2.65 4.03 19.90
C ILE A 130 -1.15 3.82 19.77
N SER A 131 -0.71 2.57 19.94
CA SER A 131 0.69 2.19 19.81
C SER A 131 1.09 1.85 18.39
N THR A 132 0.15 1.34 17.60
CA THR A 132 0.46 0.67 16.33
C THR A 132 -0.56 0.98 15.25
N THR A 133 -0.06 1.33 14.08
CA THR A 133 -0.82 1.29 12.82
C THR A 133 -0.33 0.14 11.96
N THR A 134 -1.22 -0.44 11.16
CA THR A 134 -0.88 -1.58 10.30
C THR A 134 -1.79 -1.63 9.08
N GLY A 135 -1.31 -2.27 8.03
CA GLY A 135 -2.08 -2.46 6.81
C GLY A 135 -1.39 -3.37 5.82
N HIS A 136 -2.16 -3.82 4.84
CA HIS A 136 -1.68 -4.61 3.72
C HIS A 136 -1.97 -3.87 2.42
N SER A 137 -1.07 -3.94 1.44
CA SER A 137 -1.26 -3.29 0.14
C SER A 137 -1.46 -1.76 0.29
N TYR A 138 -2.47 -1.17 -0.31
CA TYR A 138 -2.83 0.24 -0.11
C TYR A 138 -3.13 0.59 1.37
N GLY A 139 -3.60 -0.38 2.17
CA GLY A 139 -3.78 -0.20 3.62
C GLY A 139 -2.49 0.18 4.34
N GLU A 140 -1.34 -0.31 3.88
CA GLU A 140 -0.03 0.13 4.39
C GLU A 140 0.26 1.60 4.06
N PHE A 141 -0.11 2.08 2.87
CA PHE A 141 0.01 3.50 2.56
C PHE A 141 -0.74 4.36 3.58
N GLN A 142 -1.96 3.99 3.93
CA GLN A 142 -2.78 4.71 4.91
C GLN A 142 -2.18 4.59 6.32
N ALA A 143 -1.76 3.39 6.71
CA ALA A 143 -1.14 3.13 8.01
C ALA A 143 0.17 3.90 8.19
N GLY A 144 1.08 3.82 7.22
CA GLY A 144 2.36 4.50 7.22
C GLY A 144 2.21 6.03 7.18
N ARG A 145 1.27 6.54 6.38
CA ARG A 145 0.97 7.98 6.35
C ARG A 145 0.45 8.45 7.70
N THR A 146 -0.48 7.73 8.29
CA THR A 146 -1.01 8.03 9.64
C THR A 146 0.10 7.94 10.69
N ALA A 147 0.97 6.93 10.61
CA ALA A 147 2.10 6.81 11.52
C ALA A 147 3.02 8.03 11.48
N MET A 148 3.39 8.50 10.30
CA MET A 148 4.24 9.68 10.13
C MET A 148 3.56 10.97 10.61
N GLU A 149 2.29 11.16 10.30
CA GLU A 149 1.51 12.36 10.65
C GLU A 149 1.27 12.47 12.16
N ARG A 150 1.06 11.34 12.84
CA ARG A 150 0.69 11.27 14.26
C ARG A 150 1.80 10.76 15.15
N GLN A 151 3.00 10.50 14.57
CA GLN A 151 4.16 9.97 15.28
C GLN A 151 3.83 8.70 16.08
N VAL A 152 3.08 7.78 15.45
CA VAL A 152 2.69 6.51 16.08
C VAL A 152 3.94 5.67 16.36
N PRO A 153 4.09 5.08 17.57
CA PRO A 153 5.31 4.36 17.93
C PRO A 153 5.70 3.23 17.00
N TYR A 154 4.71 2.48 16.48
CA TYR A 154 4.96 1.33 15.61
C TYR A 154 4.08 1.37 14.36
N ASN A 155 4.67 1.03 13.21
CA ASN A 155 3.94 0.79 11.96
C ASN A 155 4.42 -0.52 11.34
N PHE A 156 3.49 -1.45 11.12
CA PHE A 156 3.78 -2.74 10.47
C PHE A 156 3.02 -2.82 9.15
N GLY A 157 3.78 -2.84 8.06
CA GLY A 157 3.25 -2.99 6.72
C GLY A 157 3.44 -4.40 6.17
N TYR A 158 2.47 -4.86 5.40
CA TYR A 158 2.52 -6.15 4.73
C TYR A 158 2.25 -5.97 3.24
N GLN A 159 3.24 -6.30 2.40
CA GLN A 159 3.16 -6.15 0.94
C GLN A 159 2.66 -4.77 0.52
N GLY A 160 3.20 -3.75 1.17
CA GLY A 160 2.64 -2.42 1.22
C GLY A 160 3.00 -1.53 0.03
N ALA A 161 2.13 -0.55 -0.23
CA ALA A 161 2.38 0.51 -1.20
C ALA A 161 3.28 1.61 -0.61
N PRO A 162 4.20 2.19 -1.40
CA PRO A 162 5.10 3.23 -0.93
C PRO A 162 4.37 4.54 -0.61
N GLN A 163 4.96 5.37 0.24
CA GLN A 163 4.40 6.67 0.66
C GLN A 163 4.53 7.75 -0.41
N SER A 164 5.55 7.66 -1.21
CA SER A 164 5.83 8.58 -2.32
C SER A 164 6.87 7.96 -3.26
N VAL A 165 7.05 8.59 -4.39
CA VAL A 165 8.15 8.31 -5.32
C VAL A 165 8.99 9.56 -5.51
N ASN A 166 10.30 9.39 -5.79
CA ASN A 166 11.21 10.51 -6.04
C ASN A 166 10.87 11.26 -7.33
N GLY A 167 11.15 12.54 -7.34
CA GLY A 167 11.09 13.39 -8.52
C GLY A 167 9.84 14.25 -8.59
N LYS A 168 9.44 14.60 -9.82
CA LYS A 168 8.33 15.51 -10.07
C LYS A 168 6.99 14.93 -9.58
N THR A 169 6.12 15.78 -9.11
CA THR A 169 4.70 15.44 -8.88
C THR A 169 3.97 15.18 -10.19
N ALA A 170 2.80 14.56 -10.15
CA ALA A 170 1.98 14.28 -11.33
C ALA A 170 1.71 15.57 -12.13
N ASN A 171 1.30 16.64 -11.46
CA ASN A 171 1.03 17.94 -12.11
C ASN A 171 2.30 18.54 -12.74
N GLU A 172 3.46 18.46 -12.07
CA GLU A 172 4.73 18.94 -12.64
C GLU A 172 5.16 18.13 -13.86
N MET A 173 4.92 16.82 -13.90
CA MET A 173 5.19 15.97 -15.08
C MET A 173 4.31 16.35 -16.26
N VAL A 174 3.02 16.57 -15.99
CA VAL A 174 2.08 17.01 -17.03
C VAL A 174 2.48 18.40 -17.59
N ALA A 175 2.80 19.34 -16.72
CA ALA A 175 3.24 20.67 -17.11
C ALA A 175 4.54 20.67 -17.93
N ALA A 176 5.47 19.77 -17.60
CA ALA A 176 6.74 19.63 -18.31
C ALA A 176 6.63 18.84 -19.63
N GLY A 177 5.50 18.18 -19.89
CA GLY A 177 5.33 17.29 -21.04
C GLY A 177 6.05 15.95 -20.90
N ASP A 178 6.45 15.57 -19.70
CA ASP A 178 7.21 14.34 -19.42
C ASP A 178 6.32 13.09 -19.45
N ALA A 179 5.01 13.24 -19.35
CA ALA A 179 4.04 12.16 -19.40
C ALA A 179 3.49 11.99 -20.83
N ALA A 180 4.24 11.38 -21.73
CA ALA A 180 3.88 11.22 -23.14
C ALA A 180 2.50 10.53 -23.31
N TRP A 181 2.24 9.47 -22.55
CA TRP A 181 0.96 8.77 -22.57
C TRP A 181 -0.18 9.71 -22.16
N TYR A 182 -0.01 10.46 -21.07
CA TYR A 182 -1.01 11.43 -20.62
C TYR A 182 -1.29 12.46 -21.72
N ALA A 183 -0.24 13.02 -22.33
CA ALA A 183 -0.36 14.00 -23.40
C ALA A 183 -1.12 13.44 -24.62
N GLU A 184 -0.89 12.16 -24.94
CA GLU A 184 -1.53 11.52 -26.09
C GLU A 184 -3.02 11.23 -25.84
N PHE A 185 -3.36 10.64 -24.70
CA PHE A 185 -4.71 10.14 -24.42
C PHE A 185 -5.59 11.15 -23.68
N VAL A 186 -5.07 11.79 -22.65
CA VAL A 186 -5.84 12.72 -21.80
C VAL A 186 -5.67 14.15 -22.24
N GLY A 187 -4.43 14.63 -22.41
CA GLY A 187 -4.14 16.01 -22.78
C GLY A 187 -4.76 16.44 -24.09
N LYS A 188 -4.82 15.56 -25.08
CA LYS A 188 -5.43 15.80 -26.39
C LYS A 188 -6.91 15.41 -26.49
N SER A 189 -7.56 15.08 -25.37
CA SER A 189 -9.00 14.75 -25.34
C SER A 189 -9.77 15.87 -24.66
N ASN A 190 -10.85 16.31 -25.27
CA ASN A 190 -11.70 17.36 -24.72
C ASN A 190 -12.81 16.80 -23.82
N ASN A 191 -13.14 15.51 -24.00
CA ASN A 191 -14.19 14.81 -23.27
C ASN A 191 -13.90 13.32 -23.18
N PHE A 192 -14.73 12.64 -22.40
CA PHE A 192 -14.61 11.19 -22.17
C PHE A 192 -14.68 10.37 -23.46
N GLU A 193 -15.53 10.72 -24.40
CA GLU A 193 -15.72 9.95 -25.64
C GLU A 193 -14.45 9.99 -26.52
N GLU A 194 -13.80 11.16 -26.63
CA GLU A 194 -12.52 11.28 -27.33
C GLU A 194 -11.42 10.45 -26.63
N PHE A 195 -11.36 10.49 -25.32
CA PHE A 195 -10.44 9.68 -24.53
C PHE A 195 -10.64 8.18 -24.78
N LYS A 196 -11.90 7.72 -24.69
CA LYS A 196 -12.27 6.32 -24.93
C LYS A 196 -11.89 5.87 -26.34
N GLN A 197 -12.24 6.64 -27.36
CA GLN A 197 -11.92 6.34 -28.76
C GLN A 197 -10.40 6.16 -29.00
N LYS A 198 -9.57 7.00 -28.36
CA LYS A 198 -8.11 6.88 -28.46
C LYS A 198 -7.60 5.60 -27.78
N LEU A 199 -8.15 5.23 -26.62
CA LEU A 199 -7.80 3.99 -25.94
C LEU A 199 -8.22 2.77 -26.77
N GLU A 200 -9.41 2.78 -27.35
CA GLU A 200 -9.91 1.70 -28.23
C GLU A 200 -9.02 1.54 -29.48
N ALA A 201 -8.63 2.65 -30.11
CA ALA A 201 -7.73 2.63 -31.25
C ALA A 201 -6.36 2.01 -30.86
N LYS A 202 -5.81 2.39 -29.71
CA LYS A 202 -4.54 1.85 -29.21
C LYS A 202 -4.62 0.38 -28.84
N ALA A 203 -5.70 -0.04 -28.16
CA ALA A 203 -5.93 -1.44 -27.84
C ALA A 203 -6.03 -2.31 -29.12
N ASN A 204 -6.74 -1.83 -30.14
CA ASN A 204 -6.83 -2.49 -31.43
C ASN A 204 -5.46 -2.60 -32.15
N GLU A 205 -4.68 -1.54 -32.17
CA GLU A 205 -3.32 -1.54 -32.72
C GLU A 205 -2.45 -2.59 -32.01
N THR A 206 -2.49 -2.60 -30.68
CA THR A 206 -1.74 -3.55 -29.85
C THR A 206 -2.17 -5.00 -30.14
N ASN A 207 -3.45 -5.27 -30.25
CA ASN A 207 -3.99 -6.59 -30.57
C ASN A 207 -3.55 -7.09 -31.95
N VAL A 208 -3.51 -6.20 -32.94
CA VAL A 208 -2.96 -6.53 -34.27
C VAL A 208 -1.48 -6.87 -34.19
N MET A 209 -0.71 -6.14 -33.42
CA MET A 209 0.72 -6.40 -33.22
C MET A 209 0.94 -7.76 -32.51
N ILE A 210 0.21 -8.03 -31.42
CA ILE A 210 0.30 -9.32 -30.70
C ILE A 210 -0.04 -10.48 -31.63
N THR A 211 -1.10 -10.37 -32.41
CA THR A 211 -1.52 -11.42 -33.36
C THR A 211 -0.43 -11.69 -34.40
N LYS A 212 0.21 -10.64 -34.94
CA LYS A 212 1.32 -10.79 -35.88
C LYS A 212 2.56 -11.44 -35.25
N MET A 213 2.94 -11.03 -34.05
CA MET A 213 4.12 -11.56 -33.35
C MET A 213 3.94 -13.02 -32.92
N THR A 214 2.72 -13.42 -32.61
CA THR A 214 2.41 -14.77 -32.12
C THR A 214 1.93 -15.72 -33.23
N LEU A 215 1.93 -15.29 -34.49
CA LEU A 215 1.42 -16.04 -35.63
C LEU A 215 0.01 -16.59 -35.38
N GLY A 216 -0.80 -15.90 -34.61
CA GLY A 216 -2.17 -16.28 -34.29
C GLY A 216 -2.34 -17.30 -33.14
N PHE A 217 -1.23 -17.74 -32.51
CA PHE A 217 -1.31 -18.74 -31.42
C PHE A 217 -1.71 -18.17 -30.06
N LYS A 218 -1.53 -16.86 -29.81
CA LYS A 218 -1.98 -16.22 -28.57
C LYS A 218 -3.38 -15.62 -28.71
N LYS A 219 -4.30 -16.09 -27.88
CA LYS A 219 -5.68 -15.57 -27.80
C LYS A 219 -5.86 -14.42 -26.80
N ASN A 220 -4.83 -14.06 -26.05
CA ASN A 220 -4.93 -12.97 -25.07
C ASN A 220 -4.90 -11.64 -25.79
N THR A 221 -6.05 -11.01 -25.92
CA THR A 221 -6.22 -9.67 -26.48
C THR A 221 -6.36 -8.66 -25.36
N VAL A 222 -5.79 -7.47 -25.55
CA VAL A 222 -6.04 -6.32 -24.67
C VAL A 222 -7.52 -5.98 -24.75
N LYS A 223 -8.19 -6.05 -23.60
CA LYS A 223 -9.59 -5.62 -23.45
C LYS A 223 -9.60 -4.38 -22.56
N LEU A 224 -10.29 -3.36 -23.01
CA LEU A 224 -10.53 -2.21 -22.14
C LEU A 224 -11.56 -2.57 -21.05
N PRO A 225 -11.45 -1.94 -19.87
CA PRO A 225 -12.52 -1.97 -18.87
C PRO A 225 -13.83 -1.45 -19.43
N ASP A 226 -14.93 -1.66 -18.71
CA ASP A 226 -16.22 -1.08 -19.07
C ASP A 226 -16.23 0.46 -18.96
N ASP A 227 -17.25 1.08 -19.54
CA ASP A 227 -17.36 2.55 -19.62
C ASP A 227 -17.44 3.22 -18.24
N ALA A 228 -18.02 2.54 -17.24
CA ALA A 228 -18.11 3.09 -15.89
C ALA A 228 -16.72 3.20 -15.25
N VAL A 229 -15.90 2.19 -15.43
CA VAL A 229 -14.53 2.16 -14.98
C VAL A 229 -13.66 3.16 -15.74
N LEU A 230 -13.75 3.17 -17.07
CA LEU A 230 -13.00 4.13 -17.89
C LEU A 230 -13.34 5.57 -17.54
N ARG A 231 -14.61 5.86 -17.17
CA ARG A 231 -15.04 7.18 -16.73
C ARG A 231 -14.39 7.58 -15.40
N GLN A 232 -14.26 6.65 -14.46
CA GLN A 232 -13.55 6.93 -13.19
C GLN A 232 -12.08 7.31 -13.44
N TYR A 233 -11.40 6.58 -14.35
CA TYR A 233 -10.03 6.95 -14.75
C TYR A 233 -9.97 8.29 -15.47
N TRP A 234 -10.93 8.58 -16.34
CA TRP A 234 -11.01 9.89 -17.01
C TRP A 234 -11.21 11.02 -16.01
N ASP A 235 -12.13 10.86 -15.07
CA ASP A 235 -12.42 11.87 -14.05
C ASP A 235 -11.18 12.12 -13.18
N TYR A 236 -10.48 11.08 -12.75
CA TYR A 236 -9.22 11.20 -12.04
C TYR A 236 -8.13 11.88 -12.88
N LEU A 237 -7.85 11.37 -14.07
CA LEU A 237 -6.74 11.87 -14.90
C LEU A 237 -7.02 13.31 -15.40
N SER A 238 -8.30 13.68 -15.56
CA SER A 238 -8.66 15.02 -16.05
C SER A 238 -8.30 16.13 -15.06
N HIS A 239 -8.25 15.85 -13.75
CA HIS A 239 -7.86 16.87 -12.77
C HIS A 239 -6.39 17.27 -12.91
N LEU A 240 -5.53 16.39 -13.42
CA LEU A 240 -4.12 16.69 -13.68
C LEU A 240 -3.91 17.71 -14.81
N LYS A 241 -4.97 18.08 -15.56
CA LYS A 241 -4.92 19.18 -16.54
C LYS A 241 -4.70 20.53 -15.89
N ASP A 242 -5.05 20.67 -14.60
CA ASP A 242 -4.73 21.88 -13.87
C ASP A 242 -3.23 21.95 -13.56
N THR A 243 -2.54 22.71 -14.40
CA THR A 243 -1.12 23.02 -14.28
C THR A 243 -0.89 24.50 -13.96
N SER A 244 -1.87 25.13 -13.30
CA SER A 244 -1.72 26.51 -12.81
C SER A 244 -0.53 26.64 -11.86
N PRO A 245 0.12 27.80 -11.78
CA PRO A 245 1.24 28.03 -10.85
C PRO A 245 0.87 27.73 -9.40
N GLU A 246 -0.38 27.98 -9.01
CA GLU A 246 -0.92 27.71 -7.69
C GLU A 246 -0.99 26.21 -7.41
N THR A 247 -1.52 25.42 -8.34
CA THR A 247 -1.62 23.96 -8.22
C THR A 247 -0.23 23.31 -8.23
N LEU A 248 0.66 23.74 -9.13
CA LEU A 248 2.03 23.21 -9.15
C LEU A 248 2.77 23.48 -7.83
N LYS A 249 2.63 24.69 -7.29
CA LYS A 249 3.21 25.06 -6.01
C LYS A 249 2.64 24.20 -4.87
N ALA A 250 1.32 24.08 -4.79
CA ALA A 250 0.66 23.27 -3.74
C ALA A 250 1.05 21.80 -3.82
N ALA A 251 1.12 21.21 -5.01
CA ALA A 251 1.53 19.81 -5.20
C ALA A 251 2.97 19.58 -4.74
N LYS A 252 3.88 20.50 -5.08
CA LYS A 252 5.29 20.43 -4.66
C LYS A 252 5.43 20.60 -3.15
N GLU A 253 4.77 21.60 -2.55
CA GLU A 253 4.80 21.83 -1.10
C GLU A 253 4.29 20.62 -0.33
N GLU A 254 3.23 19.97 -0.81
CA GLU A 254 2.72 18.75 -0.18
C GLU A 254 3.71 17.59 -0.31
N ALA A 255 4.32 17.37 -1.48
CA ALA A 255 5.34 16.33 -1.65
C ALA A 255 6.56 16.56 -0.71
N GLU A 256 7.02 17.81 -0.61
CA GLU A 256 8.11 18.19 0.31
C GLU A 256 7.71 17.99 1.77
N ARG A 257 6.45 18.28 2.13
CA ARG A 257 5.91 18.06 3.47
C ARG A 257 5.94 16.57 3.84
N ILE A 258 5.52 15.69 2.93
CA ILE A 258 5.53 14.24 3.16
C ILE A 258 6.97 13.73 3.33
N GLU A 259 7.89 14.19 2.53
CA GLU A 259 9.31 13.82 2.68
C GLU A 259 9.89 14.31 4.02
N ALA A 260 9.50 15.50 4.46
CA ALA A 260 9.87 16.01 5.78
C ALA A 260 9.29 15.17 6.93
N LEU A 261 8.01 14.77 6.81
CA LEU A 261 7.39 13.86 7.80
C LEU A 261 8.14 12.52 7.86
N ARG A 262 8.45 11.94 6.72
CA ARG A 262 9.19 10.67 6.65
C ARG A 262 10.56 10.77 7.33
N LYS A 263 11.32 11.81 7.06
CA LYS A 263 12.65 12.05 7.68
C LYS A 263 12.58 12.32 9.18
N ASN A 264 11.49 12.92 9.64
CA ASN A 264 11.31 13.31 11.05
C ASN A 264 10.48 12.28 11.84
N TYR A 265 10.05 11.19 11.22
CA TYR A 265 9.33 10.12 11.90
C TYR A 265 10.25 9.46 12.94
N LYS A 266 9.78 9.36 14.18
CA LYS A 266 10.53 8.83 15.32
C LYS A 266 10.14 7.41 15.69
N GLY A 267 9.00 6.94 15.18
CA GLY A 267 8.51 5.59 15.45
C GLY A 267 9.30 4.54 14.67
N TYR A 268 9.11 3.30 15.05
CA TYR A 268 9.62 2.15 14.31
C TYR A 268 8.64 1.77 13.21
N SER A 269 9.13 1.68 11.98
CA SER A 269 8.33 1.23 10.84
C SER A 269 9.07 0.18 10.03
N VAL A 270 8.37 -0.89 9.68
CA VAL A 270 8.88 -1.94 8.81
C VAL A 270 7.77 -2.45 7.89
N THR A 271 8.09 -2.62 6.62
CA THR A 271 7.20 -3.22 5.62
C THR A 271 7.78 -4.55 5.17
N PHE A 272 7.03 -5.63 5.36
CA PHE A 272 7.38 -6.96 4.92
C PHE A 272 6.77 -7.24 3.55
N SER A 273 7.60 -7.66 2.61
CA SER A 273 7.16 -7.90 1.25
C SER A 273 7.68 -9.23 0.73
N SER A 274 6.81 -10.02 0.11
CA SER A 274 7.22 -11.25 -0.56
C SER A 274 7.92 -10.93 -1.87
N THR A 275 8.98 -11.67 -2.17
CA THR A 275 9.70 -11.60 -3.45
C THR A 275 8.84 -12.03 -4.64
N ARG A 276 7.74 -12.71 -4.38
CA ARG A 276 6.78 -13.16 -5.40
C ARG A 276 5.53 -12.28 -5.46
N ASP A 277 5.51 -11.24 -4.64
CA ASP A 277 4.46 -10.24 -4.69
C ASP A 277 4.68 -9.28 -5.87
N LEU A 278 3.64 -9.15 -6.70
CA LEU A 278 3.66 -8.35 -7.90
C LEU A 278 3.86 -6.86 -7.60
N LEU A 279 3.14 -6.32 -6.62
CA LEU A 279 3.20 -4.89 -6.25
C LEU A 279 4.61 -4.53 -5.75
N THR A 280 5.18 -5.40 -4.91
CA THR A 280 6.55 -5.24 -4.42
C THR A 280 7.57 -5.26 -5.55
N ASN A 281 7.44 -6.20 -6.48
CA ASN A 281 8.35 -6.30 -7.62
C ASN A 281 8.26 -5.07 -8.53
N ILE A 282 7.06 -4.50 -8.71
CA ILE A 282 6.89 -3.25 -9.44
C ILE A 282 7.57 -2.09 -8.70
N ALA A 283 7.33 -1.94 -7.41
CA ALA A 283 7.91 -0.89 -6.60
C ALA A 283 9.45 -0.94 -6.64
N TRP A 284 10.03 -2.13 -6.62
CA TRP A 284 11.48 -2.32 -6.64
C TRP A 284 12.10 -2.21 -8.03
N ALA A 285 11.41 -2.67 -9.08
CA ALA A 285 11.87 -2.46 -10.45
C ALA A 285 11.98 -0.96 -10.79
N GLN A 286 11.19 -0.12 -10.16
CA GLN A 286 11.26 1.33 -10.28
C GLN A 286 12.48 1.95 -9.59
N ASP A 287 13.01 1.31 -8.55
CA ASP A 287 14.12 1.83 -7.75
C ASP A 287 15.49 1.62 -8.42
N GLY A 288 15.56 0.93 -9.55
CA GLY A 288 16.82 0.62 -10.24
C GLY A 288 17.80 -0.21 -9.41
N LYS A 289 17.37 -0.71 -8.26
CA LYS A 289 18.16 -1.59 -7.41
C LYS A 289 18.12 -2.99 -8.01
N GLU A 290 19.30 -3.58 -8.17
CA GLU A 290 19.41 -5.02 -8.35
C GLU A 290 18.83 -5.69 -7.09
N ILE A 291 17.61 -6.20 -7.21
CA ILE A 291 17.01 -6.97 -6.15
C ILE A 291 17.66 -8.34 -6.19
N SER A 292 18.61 -8.57 -5.31
CA SER A 292 19.21 -9.89 -5.17
C SER A 292 18.36 -10.73 -4.21
N PHE A 293 17.68 -11.74 -4.75
CA PHE A 293 16.95 -12.73 -3.97
C PHE A 293 17.73 -14.04 -3.94
N GLY A 294 18.06 -14.52 -2.78
CA GLY A 294 18.80 -15.77 -2.64
C GLY A 294 20.08 -15.83 -3.51
N GLY A 295 20.70 -14.67 -3.82
CA GLY A 295 21.86 -14.57 -4.67
C GLY A 295 21.60 -14.48 -6.16
N GLN A 296 20.32 -14.34 -6.62
CA GLN A 296 19.98 -14.13 -8.01
C GLN A 296 19.37 -12.71 -8.19
N ALA A 297 19.95 -11.93 -9.10
CA ALA A 297 19.35 -10.66 -9.54
C ALA A 297 18.10 -10.94 -10.40
N LEU A 298 16.99 -10.31 -10.06
CA LEU A 298 15.82 -10.26 -10.94
C LEU A 298 16.05 -9.16 -11.97
N ASP A 299 16.23 -9.56 -13.22
CA ASP A 299 16.30 -8.62 -14.33
C ASP A 299 14.91 -8.14 -14.77
N ASN A 300 14.89 -7.07 -15.59
CA ASN A 300 13.65 -6.52 -16.15
C ASN A 300 12.81 -7.57 -16.93
N SER A 301 13.43 -8.63 -17.44
CA SER A 301 12.75 -9.68 -18.20
C SER A 301 11.90 -10.58 -17.30
N THR A 302 12.32 -10.77 -16.05
CA THR A 302 11.57 -11.54 -15.04
C THR A 302 10.34 -10.75 -14.54
N ALA A 303 10.49 -9.44 -14.34
CA ALA A 303 9.37 -8.56 -14.04
C ALA A 303 8.35 -8.52 -15.20
N GLU A 304 8.82 -8.48 -16.47
CA GLU A 304 7.97 -8.58 -17.68
C GLU A 304 7.19 -9.89 -17.77
N THR A 305 7.70 -10.96 -17.20
CA THR A 305 7.06 -12.29 -17.25
C THR A 305 6.04 -12.49 -16.11
N LEU A 306 6.21 -11.81 -14.98
CA LEU A 306 5.36 -11.92 -13.80
C LEU A 306 4.18 -10.95 -13.84
N LEU A 307 4.31 -9.82 -14.54
CA LEU A 307 3.23 -8.87 -14.76
C LEU A 307 2.28 -9.40 -15.84
N ASP A 308 0.97 -9.35 -15.60
CA ASP A 308 0.07 -9.47 -16.73
C ASP A 308 0.38 -8.34 -17.71
N ASN A 309 0.28 -8.63 -19.00
CA ASN A 309 0.67 -7.70 -20.06
C ASN A 309 -0.03 -6.32 -19.98
N ASN A 310 -1.13 -6.22 -19.24
CA ASN A 310 -1.90 -4.99 -19.11
C ASN A 310 -1.31 -4.07 -18.02
N THR A 311 -0.94 -4.62 -16.88
CA THR A 311 -0.32 -3.86 -15.77
C THR A 311 1.08 -3.38 -16.17
N TRP A 312 1.88 -4.24 -16.82
CA TRP A 312 3.18 -3.87 -17.35
C TRP A 312 3.11 -2.75 -18.40
N LEU A 313 2.18 -2.86 -19.35
CA LEU A 313 1.96 -1.81 -20.36
C LEU A 313 1.62 -0.46 -19.71
N VAL A 314 0.76 -0.45 -18.71
CA VAL A 314 0.40 0.78 -17.98
C VAL A 314 1.63 1.38 -17.31
N LEU A 315 2.42 0.60 -16.59
CA LEU A 315 3.60 1.08 -15.88
C LEU A 315 4.71 1.58 -16.83
N LYS A 316 4.96 0.86 -17.93
CA LYS A 316 5.93 1.25 -18.96
C LYS A 316 5.50 2.51 -19.72
N PHE A 317 4.18 2.67 -19.97
CA PHE A 317 3.64 3.87 -20.61
C PHE A 317 3.71 5.11 -19.72
N PHE A 318 3.62 4.94 -18.41
CA PHE A 318 3.77 6.07 -17.48
C PHE A 318 5.21 6.49 -17.26
N GLY A 319 6.20 5.75 -17.82
CA GLY A 319 7.62 6.05 -17.62
C GLY A 319 8.01 6.02 -16.15
N ILE A 320 7.36 5.16 -15.35
CA ILE A 320 7.53 5.11 -13.91
C ILE A 320 8.79 4.30 -13.60
N THR A 321 9.93 4.94 -13.70
CA THR A 321 11.22 4.45 -13.17
C THR A 321 11.67 5.40 -12.06
N ARG A 322 11.06 5.29 -10.87
CA ARG A 322 11.33 6.21 -9.79
C ARG A 322 11.58 5.47 -8.49
N GLU A 323 12.54 5.94 -7.74
CA GLU A 323 12.79 5.43 -6.39
C GLU A 323 11.55 5.60 -5.51
N THR A 324 11.13 4.51 -4.89
CA THR A 324 9.99 4.48 -3.95
C THR A 324 10.43 4.78 -2.52
N LYS A 325 9.55 5.40 -1.74
CA LYS A 325 9.82 5.80 -0.36
C LYS A 325 8.82 5.19 0.60
N TYR A 326 9.33 4.57 1.64
CA TYR A 326 8.57 4.00 2.75
C TYR A 326 8.86 4.76 4.06
N PRO A 327 7.99 4.65 5.08
CA PRO A 327 8.24 5.31 6.38
C PRO A 327 9.48 4.81 7.09
N GLY A 328 9.83 3.53 6.89
CA GLY A 328 10.95 2.84 7.52
C GLY A 328 11.57 1.79 6.61
N ASN A 329 12.05 0.73 7.21
CA ASN A 329 12.73 -0.36 6.50
C ASN A 329 11.75 -1.21 5.66
N VAL A 330 12.22 -1.71 4.53
CA VAL A 330 11.52 -2.73 3.74
C VAL A 330 12.32 -4.02 3.82
N VAL A 331 11.63 -5.10 4.18
CA VAL A 331 12.24 -6.44 4.36
C VAL A 331 11.63 -7.39 3.35
N ALA A 332 12.48 -7.97 2.52
CA ALA A 332 12.11 -8.96 1.53
C ALA A 332 12.08 -10.36 2.13
N ILE A 333 11.02 -11.11 1.86
CA ILE A 333 10.87 -12.50 2.27
C ILE A 333 10.77 -13.38 1.02
N ASP A 334 11.73 -14.30 0.84
CA ASP A 334 11.70 -15.25 -0.29
C ASP A 334 10.85 -16.48 0.05
N LEU A 335 9.55 -16.28 0.07
CA LEU A 335 8.57 -17.35 0.28
C LEU A 335 7.51 -17.32 -0.82
N PRO A 336 6.85 -18.46 -1.12
CA PRO A 336 5.83 -18.54 -2.17
C PRO A 336 4.50 -17.90 -1.72
N ILE A 337 4.58 -16.66 -1.29
CA ILE A 337 3.43 -15.85 -0.88
C ILE A 337 3.18 -14.83 -1.99
N HIS A 338 2.00 -14.90 -2.60
CA HIS A 338 1.54 -13.89 -3.53
C HIS A 338 0.96 -12.66 -2.79
N HIS A 339 0.38 -11.73 -3.50
CA HIS A 339 -0.23 -10.53 -2.90
C HIS A 339 -1.52 -10.88 -2.11
N SER A 340 -1.35 -11.57 -0.96
CA SER A 340 -2.45 -12.05 -0.11
C SER A 340 -2.06 -11.97 1.35
N MET A 341 -2.80 -11.16 2.12
CA MET A 341 -2.57 -11.05 3.55
C MET A 341 -2.93 -12.34 4.30
N THR A 342 -3.95 -13.06 3.85
CA THR A 342 -4.34 -14.37 4.41
C THR A 342 -3.20 -15.37 4.26
N ASP A 343 -2.63 -15.50 3.05
CA ASP A 343 -1.52 -16.44 2.81
C ASP A 343 -0.29 -16.04 3.62
N TYR A 344 -0.03 -14.73 3.79
CA TYR A 344 1.09 -14.25 4.59
C TYR A 344 0.94 -14.65 6.06
N ARG A 345 -0.18 -14.31 6.70
CA ARG A 345 -0.40 -14.58 8.13
C ARG A 345 -0.56 -16.08 8.48
N GLU A 346 -0.99 -16.90 7.52
CA GLU A 346 -1.12 -18.36 7.68
C GLU A 346 0.20 -19.10 7.44
N ASN A 347 1.17 -18.44 6.82
CA ASN A 347 2.50 -19.00 6.64
C ASN A 347 3.32 -18.86 7.92
N ALA A 348 3.50 -19.99 8.63
CA ALA A 348 4.22 -20.02 9.91
C ALA A 348 5.68 -19.55 9.79
N GLU A 349 6.36 -19.85 8.67
CA GLU A 349 7.74 -19.43 8.43
C GLU A 349 7.83 -17.92 8.22
N ALA A 350 6.90 -17.31 7.44
CA ALA A 350 6.82 -15.88 7.29
C ALA A 350 6.58 -15.16 8.61
N MET A 351 5.65 -15.66 9.41
CA MET A 351 5.32 -15.05 10.70
C MET A 351 6.47 -15.16 11.71
N GLU A 352 7.18 -16.29 11.73
CA GLU A 352 8.33 -16.46 12.62
C GLU A 352 9.49 -15.55 12.19
N TYR A 353 9.78 -15.50 10.89
CA TYR A 353 10.79 -14.60 10.35
C TYR A 353 10.45 -13.12 10.62
N THR A 354 9.18 -12.74 10.47
CA THR A 354 8.71 -11.38 10.78
C THR A 354 9.00 -11.01 12.24
N LYS A 355 8.68 -11.91 13.19
CA LYS A 355 8.96 -11.70 14.62
C LYS A 355 10.44 -11.55 14.87
N GLN A 356 11.24 -12.44 14.29
CA GLN A 356 12.70 -12.41 14.43
C GLN A 356 13.28 -11.09 13.94
N VAL A 357 12.92 -10.64 12.73
CA VAL A 357 13.40 -9.37 12.18
C VAL A 357 13.03 -8.19 13.07
N VAL A 358 11.78 -8.16 13.56
CA VAL A 358 11.34 -7.07 14.45
C VAL A 358 12.14 -7.08 15.77
N LEU A 359 12.40 -8.24 16.34
CA LEU A 359 13.21 -8.35 17.55
C LEU A 359 14.65 -7.90 17.29
N GLU A 360 15.26 -8.34 16.20
CA GLU A 360 16.61 -7.93 15.82
C GLU A 360 16.71 -6.40 15.62
N GLN A 361 15.76 -5.80 14.94
CA GLN A 361 15.79 -4.36 14.68
C GLN A 361 15.47 -3.49 15.91
N LEU A 362 14.63 -3.98 16.84
CA LEU A 362 14.25 -3.22 18.03
C LEU A 362 15.21 -3.41 19.21
N PHE A 363 15.81 -4.59 19.35
CA PHE A 363 16.54 -4.96 20.54
C PHE A 363 17.99 -5.39 20.28
N ALA A 364 18.41 -5.48 19.02
CA ALA A 364 19.79 -5.80 18.70
C ALA A 364 20.70 -4.62 19.04
N VAL A 365 21.70 -4.88 19.86
CA VAL A 365 22.74 -3.93 20.21
C VAL A 365 24.08 -4.64 19.98
N ASP A 366 24.98 -4.02 19.24
CA ASP A 366 26.39 -4.41 19.14
C ASP A 366 27.09 -3.89 20.40
N ILE A 367 27.22 -4.76 21.41
CA ILE A 367 27.76 -4.38 22.73
C ILE A 367 29.29 -4.41 22.72
N ASP A 368 29.89 -5.32 21.97
CA ASP A 368 31.34 -5.50 21.98
C ASP A 368 32.05 -4.85 20.79
N GLY A 369 31.29 -4.29 19.84
CA GLY A 369 31.82 -3.55 18.69
C GLY A 369 32.45 -4.46 17.62
N ASP A 370 32.12 -5.74 17.58
CA ASP A 370 32.66 -6.68 16.61
C ASP A 370 31.95 -6.64 15.24
N GLY A 371 30.91 -5.81 15.12
CA GLY A 371 30.08 -5.64 13.93
C GLY A 371 28.99 -6.70 13.79
N LEU A 372 28.82 -7.60 14.75
CA LEU A 372 27.71 -8.50 14.89
C LEU A 372 26.69 -7.91 15.88
N LEU A 373 25.43 -8.22 15.65
CA LEU A 373 24.36 -7.74 16.51
C LEU A 373 24.19 -8.70 17.69
N ASP A 374 24.41 -8.20 18.90
CA ASP A 374 24.18 -8.93 20.14
C ASP A 374 22.75 -8.72 20.64
N PHE A 375 22.08 -9.80 21.00
CA PHE A 375 20.81 -9.73 21.70
C PHE A 375 21.04 -9.35 23.17
N ALA A 376 21.03 -8.03 23.45
CA ALA A 376 21.29 -7.50 24.78
C ALA A 376 20.03 -7.15 25.57
N VAL A 377 18.98 -7.90 25.48
CA VAL A 377 17.81 -7.65 26.34
C VAL A 377 17.73 -8.71 27.42
N THR A 378 18.33 -8.41 28.55
CA THR A 378 17.90 -9.04 29.79
C THR A 378 16.64 -8.33 30.31
N PRO A 379 15.64 -9.05 30.87
CA PRO A 379 14.43 -8.45 31.47
C PRO A 379 14.69 -7.40 32.54
N GLU A 380 15.90 -7.25 32.99
CA GLU A 380 16.36 -6.35 34.06
C GLU A 380 16.77 -4.97 33.53
N ASN A 381 16.87 -4.78 32.20
CA ASN A 381 17.33 -3.51 31.59
C ASN A 381 16.22 -2.72 30.87
N THR A 382 14.95 -3.04 31.13
CA THR A 382 13.81 -2.34 30.53
C THR A 382 12.90 -1.71 31.58
#